data_133a96754bde917d598af7d73f1324e1
#
_entry.id   133a96754bde917d598af7d73f1324e1
#
_cell.length_a   1.000
_cell.length_b   1.000
_cell.length_c   1.000
_cell.angle_alpha   90.00
_cell.angle_beta   90.00
_cell.angle_gamma   90.00
#
_symmetry.space_group_name_H-M   'P 1'
#
loop_
_entity.id
_entity.type
_entity.pdbx_description
1 polymer ?
#
loop_
_entity_poly.entity_id
_entity_poly.type
_entity_poly.pdbx_seq_one_letter_code
_entity_poly.pdbx_strand_id
1 'polypeptide(L)'
;MAMSLCVGCSSKKEDSKETTIATTEAKMKVQSKYKVPKITAAKKTDQLAEAQKGETIVTMQVKGYGEMKFKFFMKKAPLAVKNFVTLASNGYFDGQIFHRVINDFMIQGGDPTGTGTGGESIWGEEFKNEVCDELLPLRGALCMANSGADTNGSQFFIVQAKSDTAKKGLEEGTMDFTKKQKQLFLDQGGYPSLTGSYTVFGQMIEGYDVLDKIAACETKDSGSGEQSQPVKKVVIEKMAVSNAK
;
A
#
# COMPACT_ATOMS: atom_id res chain seq x y z
N MET A 1 6.60 49.54 27.39
CA MET A 1 7.66 48.79 26.65
C MET A 1 7.79 47.42 27.27
N ALA A 2 7.32 46.40 26.63
CA ALA A 2 7.70 45.02 26.89
C ALA A 2 7.44 44.23 25.57
N MET A 3 8.50 43.91 24.91
CA MET A 3 8.54 43.03 23.71
C MET A 3 8.33 41.59 24.18
N SER A 4 7.30 40.91 23.66
CA SER A 4 7.13 39.48 23.81
C SER A 4 7.59 38.80 22.50
N LEU A 5 8.67 38.03 22.57
CA LEU A 5 9.17 37.19 21.51
C LEU A 5 8.29 35.91 21.43
N CYS A 6 7.59 35.70 20.33
CA CYS A 6 7.06 34.40 19.97
C CYS A 6 8.16 33.59 19.30
N VAL A 7 8.68 32.58 19.99
CA VAL A 7 9.56 31.56 19.45
C VAL A 7 8.70 30.46 18.83
N GLY A 8 8.88 30.22 17.53
CA GLY A 8 8.16 29.20 16.79
C GLY A 8 8.55 27.78 17.21
N CYS A 9 7.55 26.98 17.50
CA CYS A 9 7.67 25.53 17.73
C CYS A 9 7.10 24.79 16.53
N SER A 10 7.95 24.47 15.55
CA SER A 10 7.54 23.67 14.38
C SER A 10 8.47 22.49 14.01
N SER A 11 9.52 22.23 14.77
CA SER A 11 10.51 21.18 14.42
C SER A 11 10.44 19.89 15.27
N LYS A 12 9.65 19.86 16.36
CA LYS A 12 9.66 18.73 17.31
C LYS A 12 8.75 17.53 16.94
N LYS A 13 7.82 17.67 15.99
CA LYS A 13 6.89 16.57 15.67
C LYS A 13 7.47 15.56 14.64
N GLU A 14 8.32 15.98 13.73
CA GLU A 14 8.94 15.05 12.76
C GLU A 14 10.04 14.21 13.41
N ASP A 15 10.90 14.81 14.23
CA ASP A 15 11.98 14.10 14.94
C ASP A 15 11.44 13.04 15.91
N SER A 16 10.29 13.28 16.56
CA SER A 16 9.69 12.31 17.48
C SER A 16 9.08 11.09 16.78
N LYS A 17 8.51 11.26 15.57
CA LYS A 17 7.98 10.15 14.76
C LYS A 17 9.11 9.29 14.18
N GLU A 18 10.14 9.91 13.64
CA GLU A 18 11.30 9.21 13.07
C GLU A 18 12.07 8.42 14.13
N THR A 19 12.25 8.99 15.31
CA THR A 19 12.88 8.31 16.47
C THR A 19 12.00 7.14 16.96
N THR A 20 10.67 7.27 16.97
CA THR A 20 9.76 6.20 17.41
C THR A 20 9.71 5.03 16.41
N ILE A 21 9.74 5.30 15.10
CA ILE A 21 9.78 4.28 14.06
C ILE A 21 11.11 3.51 14.13
N ALA A 22 12.24 4.21 14.18
CA ALA A 22 13.57 3.60 14.32
C ALA A 22 13.71 2.74 15.59
N THR A 23 13.11 3.19 16.72
CA THR A 23 13.12 2.43 17.98
C THR A 23 12.24 1.18 17.91
N THR A 24 11.12 1.22 17.18
CA THR A 24 10.24 0.06 16.98
C THR A 24 10.88 -0.95 16.03
N GLU A 25 11.47 -0.50 14.93
CA GLU A 25 12.17 -1.36 13.97
C GLU A 25 13.36 -2.10 14.61
N ALA A 26 14.08 -1.45 15.53
CA ALA A 26 15.20 -2.05 16.25
C ALA A 26 14.78 -3.18 17.21
N LYS A 27 13.51 -3.23 17.64
CA LYS A 27 12.99 -4.25 18.55
C LYS A 27 12.42 -5.48 17.83
N MET A 28 11.96 -5.35 16.58
CA MET A 28 11.33 -6.41 15.81
C MET A 28 12.39 -7.23 15.07
N LYS A 29 12.52 -8.50 15.42
CA LYS A 29 13.51 -9.41 14.81
C LYS A 29 12.89 -10.12 13.61
N VAL A 30 13.47 -9.95 12.42
CA VAL A 30 13.06 -10.70 11.22
C VAL A 30 13.27 -12.21 11.45
N GLN A 31 12.26 -13.00 11.09
CA GLN A 31 12.34 -14.46 11.19
C GLN A 31 13.48 -15.01 10.32
N SER A 32 14.21 -16.00 10.83
CA SER A 32 15.42 -16.56 10.19
C SER A 32 15.15 -17.20 8.81
N LYS A 33 13.88 -17.52 8.51
CA LYS A 33 13.46 -18.05 7.20
C LYS A 33 13.52 -17.01 6.08
N TYR A 34 13.58 -15.70 6.41
CA TYR A 34 13.58 -14.63 5.42
C TYR A 34 14.96 -13.98 5.26
N LYS A 35 15.38 -13.82 3.99
CA LYS A 35 16.55 -13.04 3.63
C LYS A 35 16.10 -11.64 3.22
N VAL A 36 16.47 -10.64 4.01
CA VAL A 36 16.14 -9.23 3.70
C VAL A 36 17.00 -8.74 2.54
N PRO A 37 16.40 -8.28 1.42
CA PRO A 37 17.15 -7.73 0.31
C PRO A 37 17.64 -6.31 0.63
N LYS A 38 18.58 -5.81 -0.17
CA LYS A 38 18.93 -4.38 -0.14
C LYS A 38 17.78 -3.58 -0.77
N ILE A 39 17.20 -2.66 -0.01
CA ILE A 39 16.13 -1.76 -0.47
C ILE A 39 16.72 -0.38 -0.67
N THR A 40 16.58 0.16 -1.88
CA THR A 40 17.05 1.50 -2.23
C THR A 40 15.86 2.44 -2.33
N ALA A 41 15.79 3.42 -1.43
CA ALA A 41 14.75 4.44 -1.40
C ALA A 41 14.98 5.54 -2.43
N ALA A 42 13.91 6.16 -2.91
CA ALA A 42 13.97 7.41 -3.65
C ALA A 42 14.66 8.52 -2.83
N LYS A 43 15.37 9.43 -3.51
CA LYS A 43 15.97 10.61 -2.86
C LYS A 43 14.89 11.53 -2.30
N LYS A 44 13.80 11.72 -3.04
CA LYS A 44 12.63 12.53 -2.66
C LYS A 44 11.37 11.68 -2.77
N THR A 45 10.52 11.72 -1.77
CA THR A 45 9.19 11.10 -1.83
C THR A 45 8.28 11.95 -2.69
N ASP A 46 7.76 11.36 -3.76
CA ASP A 46 6.73 11.92 -4.62
C ASP A 46 5.87 10.75 -5.08
N GLN A 47 4.58 10.75 -4.70
CA GLN A 47 3.72 9.60 -4.93
C GLN A 47 3.50 9.33 -6.43
N LEU A 48 3.36 10.36 -7.24
CA LEU A 48 2.96 10.24 -8.64
C LEU A 48 4.14 10.31 -9.63
N ALA A 49 5.34 10.67 -9.18
CA ALA A 49 6.51 10.67 -10.04
C ALA A 49 6.89 9.23 -10.46
N GLU A 50 7.60 9.10 -11.56
CA GLU A 50 8.24 7.85 -11.97
C GLU A 50 9.28 7.38 -10.94
N ALA A 51 9.62 6.09 -10.98
CA ALA A 51 10.69 5.56 -10.14
C ALA A 51 12.03 6.18 -10.54
N GLN A 52 12.81 6.62 -9.54
CA GLN A 52 14.14 7.19 -9.78
C GLN A 52 15.13 6.07 -10.08
N LYS A 53 16.12 6.37 -10.94
CA LYS A 53 17.18 5.43 -11.28
C LYS A 53 17.82 4.83 -10.03
N GLY A 54 17.84 3.50 -9.96
CA GLY A 54 18.37 2.73 -8.83
C GLY A 54 17.38 2.51 -7.68
N GLU A 55 16.19 3.13 -7.70
CA GLU A 55 15.14 2.89 -6.71
C GLU A 55 14.64 1.44 -6.78
N THR A 56 14.37 0.82 -5.64
CA THR A 56 13.80 -0.52 -5.61
C THR A 56 12.37 -0.51 -6.14
N ILE A 57 12.10 -1.39 -7.08
CA ILE A 57 10.78 -1.65 -7.64
C ILE A 57 10.42 -3.14 -7.52
N VAL A 58 9.13 -3.45 -7.52
CA VAL A 58 8.63 -4.82 -7.63
C VAL A 58 7.76 -4.93 -8.87
N THR A 59 8.05 -5.93 -9.70
CA THR A 59 7.17 -6.35 -10.79
C THR A 59 6.35 -7.55 -10.32
N MET A 60 5.03 -7.41 -10.36
CA MET A 60 4.06 -8.46 -10.04
C MET A 60 3.48 -9.00 -11.33
N GLN A 61 3.74 -10.27 -11.62
CA GLN A 61 3.16 -10.98 -12.75
C GLN A 61 1.88 -11.69 -12.32
N VAL A 62 0.77 -11.40 -12.98
CA VAL A 62 -0.53 -12.03 -12.71
C VAL A 62 -0.91 -12.92 -13.87
N LYS A 63 -1.11 -14.20 -13.57
CA LYS A 63 -1.35 -15.25 -14.57
C LYS A 63 -2.55 -14.95 -15.47
N GLY A 64 -2.28 -14.82 -16.77
CA GLY A 64 -3.31 -14.54 -17.78
C GLY A 64 -3.77 -13.08 -17.87
N TYR A 65 -3.25 -12.18 -17.02
CA TYR A 65 -3.60 -10.75 -17.01
C TYR A 65 -2.45 -9.85 -17.46
N GLY A 66 -1.20 -10.13 -17.05
CA GLY A 66 -0.02 -9.32 -17.37
C GLY A 66 0.75 -8.89 -16.13
N GLU A 67 1.50 -7.80 -16.25
CA GLU A 67 2.40 -7.30 -15.22
C GLU A 67 1.93 -5.95 -14.67
N MET A 68 2.14 -5.75 -13.37
CA MET A 68 2.00 -4.48 -12.66
C MET A 68 3.32 -4.16 -11.99
N LYS A 69 3.81 -2.91 -12.08
CA LYS A 69 5.05 -2.48 -11.44
C LYS A 69 4.78 -1.43 -10.37
N PHE A 70 5.51 -1.53 -9.27
CA PHE A 70 5.35 -0.69 -8.08
C PHE A 70 6.67 -0.10 -7.64
N LYS A 71 6.65 1.16 -7.21
CA LYS A 71 7.69 1.82 -6.43
C LYS A 71 7.25 1.96 -4.98
N PHE A 72 8.17 2.31 -4.08
CA PHE A 72 7.95 2.25 -2.63
C PHE A 72 8.36 3.52 -1.89
N PHE A 73 7.70 3.78 -0.75
CA PHE A 73 7.90 4.97 0.07
C PHE A 73 8.65 4.65 1.36
N MET A 74 9.86 4.08 1.25
CA MET A 74 10.70 3.62 2.36
C MET A 74 10.91 4.66 3.47
N LYS A 75 10.94 5.96 3.14
CA LYS A 75 11.09 7.04 4.14
C LYS A 75 9.82 7.35 4.92
N LYS A 76 8.65 6.93 4.43
CA LYS A 76 7.34 7.25 5.02
C LYS A 76 6.67 6.02 5.63
N ALA A 77 6.93 4.84 5.08
CA ALA A 77 6.37 3.57 5.54
C ALA A 77 7.47 2.47 5.57
N PRO A 78 8.54 2.65 6.37
CA PRO A 78 9.69 1.74 6.38
C PRO A 78 9.34 0.30 6.78
N LEU A 79 8.44 0.08 7.75
CA LEU A 79 8.04 -1.26 8.17
C LEU A 79 7.27 -1.96 7.05
N ALA A 80 6.25 -1.32 6.48
CA ALA A 80 5.44 -1.91 5.42
C ALA A 80 6.28 -2.20 4.17
N VAL A 81 7.15 -1.28 3.75
CA VAL A 81 8.05 -1.49 2.61
C VAL A 81 9.02 -2.63 2.87
N LYS A 82 9.69 -2.66 4.02
CA LYS A 82 10.62 -3.73 4.39
C LYS A 82 9.92 -5.09 4.44
N ASN A 83 8.73 -5.14 5.03
CA ASN A 83 7.91 -6.35 5.08
C ASN A 83 7.56 -6.84 3.67
N PHE A 84 6.90 -6.03 2.88
CA PHE A 84 6.42 -6.41 1.55
C PHE A 84 7.55 -6.79 0.59
N VAL A 85 8.60 -5.97 0.50
CA VAL A 85 9.75 -6.24 -0.41
C VAL A 85 10.51 -7.48 0.02
N THR A 86 10.63 -7.73 1.33
CA THR A 86 11.27 -8.96 1.83
C THR A 86 10.43 -10.18 1.51
N LEU A 87 9.12 -10.15 1.76
CA LEU A 87 8.21 -11.24 1.41
C LEU A 87 8.24 -11.53 -0.11
N ALA A 88 8.17 -10.48 -0.94
CA ALA A 88 8.25 -10.60 -2.39
C ALA A 88 9.57 -11.23 -2.85
N SER A 89 10.71 -10.77 -2.32
CA SER A 89 12.04 -11.28 -2.70
C SER A 89 12.29 -12.74 -2.28
N ASN A 90 11.52 -13.24 -1.31
CA ASN A 90 11.59 -14.63 -0.86
C ASN A 90 10.49 -15.51 -1.47
N GLY A 91 9.74 -15.03 -2.49
CA GLY A 91 8.71 -15.77 -3.19
C GLY A 91 7.45 -16.06 -2.36
N TYR A 92 7.26 -15.34 -1.25
CA TYR A 92 6.12 -15.57 -0.35
C TYR A 92 4.76 -15.42 -1.05
N PHE A 93 4.67 -14.48 -2.00
CA PHE A 93 3.43 -14.20 -2.72
C PHE A 93 3.22 -15.08 -3.97
N ASP A 94 4.24 -15.83 -4.40
CA ASP A 94 4.19 -16.64 -5.61
C ASP A 94 3.16 -17.76 -5.44
N GLY A 95 2.21 -17.86 -6.36
CA GLY A 95 1.10 -18.80 -6.33
C GLY A 95 -0.11 -18.37 -5.48
N GLN A 96 -0.01 -17.28 -4.71
CA GLN A 96 -1.16 -16.73 -3.97
C GLN A 96 -2.19 -16.11 -4.90
N ILE A 97 -3.38 -15.83 -4.38
CA ILE A 97 -4.49 -15.27 -5.16
C ILE A 97 -4.90 -13.89 -4.64
N PHE A 98 -5.49 -13.10 -5.52
CA PHE A 98 -6.38 -12.04 -5.11
C PHE A 98 -7.70 -12.67 -4.68
N HIS A 99 -7.91 -12.77 -3.37
CA HIS A 99 -9.07 -13.45 -2.79
C HIS A 99 -10.32 -12.54 -2.70
N ARG A 100 -10.14 -11.22 -2.75
CA ARG A 100 -11.20 -10.22 -2.71
C ARG A 100 -10.96 -9.17 -3.81
N VAL A 101 -11.92 -9.03 -4.70
CA VAL A 101 -11.90 -8.10 -5.84
C VAL A 101 -13.22 -7.36 -5.90
N ILE A 102 -13.18 -6.05 -5.83
CA ILE A 102 -14.36 -5.19 -5.96
C ILE A 102 -14.05 -4.14 -7.01
N ASN A 103 -14.79 -4.19 -8.12
CA ASN A 103 -14.64 -3.21 -9.18
C ASN A 103 -14.93 -1.80 -8.67
N ASP A 104 -14.15 -0.84 -9.15
CA ASP A 104 -14.21 0.57 -8.74
C ASP A 104 -13.95 0.80 -7.24
N PHE A 105 -13.23 -0.14 -6.62
CA PHE A 105 -12.73 -0.01 -5.26
C PHE A 105 -11.27 -0.50 -5.16
N MET A 106 -11.04 -1.82 -5.03
CA MET A 106 -9.68 -2.38 -4.85
C MET A 106 -9.61 -3.86 -5.21
N ILE A 107 -8.39 -4.37 -5.35
CA ILE A 107 -8.08 -5.80 -5.39
C ILE A 107 -7.18 -6.15 -4.19
N GLN A 108 -7.50 -7.20 -3.43
CA GLN A 108 -6.81 -7.59 -2.18
C GLN A 108 -6.25 -9.00 -2.27
N GLY A 109 -5.01 -9.15 -1.84
CA GLY A 109 -4.26 -10.41 -1.79
C GLY A 109 -3.28 -10.44 -0.62
N GLY A 110 -2.29 -11.35 -0.69
CA GLY A 110 -1.24 -11.47 0.33
C GLY A 110 -1.59 -12.39 1.49
N ASP A 111 -2.69 -13.15 1.37
CA ASP A 111 -3.07 -14.21 2.28
C ASP A 111 -2.70 -15.58 1.67
N PRO A 112 -1.75 -16.35 2.25
CA PRO A 112 -1.36 -17.65 1.72
C PRO A 112 -2.49 -18.70 1.80
N THR A 113 -3.50 -18.50 2.65
CA THR A 113 -4.67 -19.37 2.73
C THR A 113 -5.73 -19.04 1.69
N GLY A 114 -5.72 -17.80 1.15
CA GLY A 114 -6.70 -17.30 0.20
C GLY A 114 -8.11 -17.13 0.78
N THR A 115 -8.25 -17.08 2.10
CA THR A 115 -9.54 -16.93 2.81
C THR A 115 -9.82 -15.51 3.30
N GLY A 116 -8.79 -14.65 3.30
CA GLY A 116 -8.83 -13.30 3.86
C GLY A 116 -8.50 -13.21 5.34
N THR A 117 -8.21 -14.35 6.00
CA THR A 117 -7.94 -14.39 7.46
C THR A 117 -6.52 -14.79 7.82
N GLY A 118 -5.69 -15.14 6.84
CA GLY A 118 -4.31 -15.59 7.04
C GLY A 118 -3.28 -14.53 6.72
N GLY A 119 -2.03 -14.94 6.84
CA GLY A 119 -0.86 -14.12 6.53
C GLY A 119 -0.19 -13.52 7.75
N GLU A 120 1.15 -13.54 7.74
CA GLU A 120 1.97 -12.97 8.81
C GLU A 120 3.05 -12.05 8.23
N SER A 121 3.55 -11.14 9.05
CA SER A 121 4.67 -10.30 8.69
C SER A 121 5.99 -11.07 8.70
N ILE A 122 7.07 -10.46 8.18
CA ILE A 122 8.43 -11.02 8.27
C ILE A 122 8.92 -11.17 9.72
N TRP A 123 8.27 -10.56 10.67
CA TRP A 123 8.59 -10.63 12.10
C TRP A 123 7.80 -11.72 12.82
N GLY A 124 6.72 -12.26 12.20
CA GLY A 124 5.84 -13.25 12.82
C GLY A 124 4.81 -12.64 13.78
N GLU A 125 4.74 -11.33 13.84
CA GLU A 125 3.81 -10.54 14.65
C GLU A 125 3.22 -9.40 13.84
N GLU A 126 2.11 -8.85 14.26
CA GLU A 126 1.49 -7.68 13.65
C GLU A 126 2.38 -6.43 13.83
N PHE A 127 2.29 -5.48 12.92
CA PHE A 127 3.02 -4.23 13.02
C PHE A 127 2.10 -3.03 12.79
N LYS A 128 2.52 -1.90 13.36
CA LYS A 128 1.73 -0.69 13.41
C LYS A 128 1.49 -0.03 12.05
N ASN A 129 0.43 0.75 11.96
CA ASN A 129 0.16 1.62 10.83
C ASN A 129 1.22 2.72 10.70
N GLU A 130 1.64 2.98 9.47
CA GLU A 130 2.55 4.07 9.10
C GLU A 130 1.80 5.07 8.21
N VAL A 131 0.85 5.77 8.81
CA VAL A 131 0.01 6.74 8.11
C VAL A 131 0.75 8.06 7.93
N CYS A 132 0.63 8.64 6.74
CA CYS A 132 1.30 9.87 6.35
C CYS A 132 0.38 10.74 5.48
N ASP A 133 0.22 12.01 5.84
CA ASP A 133 -0.66 12.97 5.12
C ASP A 133 -0.21 13.26 3.68
N GLU A 134 1.04 12.96 3.35
CA GLU A 134 1.61 13.15 2.01
C GLU A 134 1.29 11.97 1.06
N LEU A 135 0.86 10.83 1.60
CA LEU A 135 0.54 9.62 0.84
C LEU A 135 -0.95 9.32 0.95
N LEU A 136 -1.62 9.38 -0.17
CA LEU A 136 -3.07 9.21 -0.27
C LEU A 136 -3.41 7.86 -0.92
N PRO A 137 -4.55 7.26 -0.59
CA PRO A 137 -5.06 6.05 -1.26
C PRO A 137 -5.59 6.39 -2.66
N LEU A 138 -4.71 6.92 -3.51
CA LEU A 138 -4.99 7.22 -4.92
C LEU A 138 -5.09 5.92 -5.72
N ARG A 139 -5.66 5.97 -6.90
CA ARG A 139 -5.67 4.83 -7.82
C ARG A 139 -4.24 4.32 -8.07
N GLY A 140 -4.05 3.02 -7.95
CA GLY A 140 -2.74 2.36 -8.01
C GLY A 140 -1.93 2.42 -6.70
N ALA A 141 -2.43 3.06 -5.63
CA ALA A 141 -1.78 2.99 -4.34
C ALA A 141 -1.77 1.55 -3.81
N LEU A 142 -0.60 1.12 -3.32
CA LEU A 142 -0.41 -0.15 -2.64
C LEU A 142 -0.48 0.10 -1.14
N CYS A 143 -1.46 -0.53 -0.50
CA CYS A 143 -1.81 -0.31 0.90
C CYS A 143 -1.74 -1.61 1.70
N MET A 144 -1.36 -1.55 2.98
CA MET A 144 -1.50 -2.68 3.90
C MET A 144 -2.97 -2.90 4.24
N ALA A 145 -3.45 -4.14 4.11
CA ALA A 145 -4.73 -4.53 4.69
C ALA A 145 -4.53 -4.83 6.18
N ASN A 146 -5.54 -4.48 6.99
CA ASN A 146 -5.55 -4.72 8.42
C ASN A 146 -6.98 -5.04 8.89
N SER A 147 -7.12 -5.65 10.06
CA SER A 147 -8.39 -5.93 10.76
C SER A 147 -8.70 -4.95 11.87
N GLY A 148 -7.99 -3.85 11.92
CA GLY A 148 -8.05 -2.78 12.89
C GLY A 148 -6.72 -2.02 12.94
N ALA A 149 -6.63 -0.98 13.76
CA ALA A 149 -5.40 -0.21 13.90
C ALA A 149 -4.24 -1.11 14.35
N ASP A 150 -3.08 -0.97 13.69
CA ASP A 150 -1.83 -1.62 14.07
C ASP A 150 -1.82 -3.16 13.95
N THR A 151 -2.69 -3.74 13.08
CA THR A 151 -2.76 -5.19 12.82
C THR A 151 -2.28 -5.57 11.43
N ASN A 152 -1.24 -4.90 10.92
CA ASN A 152 -0.68 -5.21 9.61
C ASN A 152 0.09 -6.54 9.63
N GLY A 153 -0.13 -7.37 8.60
CA GLY A 153 0.56 -8.64 8.39
C GLY A 153 1.21 -8.70 7.00
N SER A 154 0.84 -9.72 6.20
CA SER A 154 1.26 -9.82 4.80
C SER A 154 0.20 -9.37 3.80
N GLN A 155 -1.06 -9.21 4.22
CA GLN A 155 -2.12 -8.84 3.30
C GLN A 155 -1.99 -7.38 2.83
N PHE A 156 -2.26 -7.17 1.55
CA PHE A 156 -2.22 -5.87 0.90
C PHE A 156 -3.39 -5.71 -0.05
N PHE A 157 -3.70 -4.48 -0.41
CA PHE A 157 -4.62 -4.18 -1.48
C PHE A 157 -4.08 -3.09 -2.41
N ILE A 158 -4.56 -3.09 -3.64
CA ILE A 158 -4.25 -2.10 -4.66
C ILE A 158 -5.54 -1.33 -4.94
N VAL A 159 -5.53 -0.03 -4.74
CA VAL A 159 -6.69 0.83 -4.99
C VAL A 159 -6.95 0.92 -6.49
N GLN A 160 -8.18 0.58 -6.93
CA GLN A 160 -8.55 0.62 -8.34
C GLN A 160 -9.57 1.72 -8.65
N ALA A 161 -10.24 2.26 -7.64
CA ALA A 161 -11.29 3.27 -7.75
C ALA A 161 -10.90 4.44 -8.65
N LYS A 162 -11.81 4.80 -9.58
CA LYS A 162 -11.63 5.87 -10.56
C LYS A 162 -12.06 7.23 -10.02
N SER A 163 -11.88 8.26 -10.82
CA SER A 163 -12.16 9.66 -10.43
C SER A 163 -13.60 9.91 -10.04
N ASP A 164 -14.57 9.23 -10.68
CA ASP A 164 -15.99 9.38 -10.33
C ASP A 164 -16.29 8.89 -8.92
N THR A 165 -15.71 7.76 -8.52
CA THR A 165 -15.83 7.23 -7.16
C THR A 165 -15.10 8.11 -6.16
N ALA A 166 -13.90 8.59 -6.49
CA ALA A 166 -13.17 9.53 -5.66
C ALA A 166 -13.98 10.83 -5.44
N LYS A 167 -14.61 11.36 -6.49
CA LYS A 167 -15.48 12.55 -6.41
C LYS A 167 -16.65 12.32 -5.44
N LYS A 168 -17.38 11.22 -5.58
CA LYS A 168 -18.46 10.85 -4.65
C LYS A 168 -17.95 10.75 -3.21
N GLY A 169 -16.82 10.06 -2.99
CA GLY A 169 -16.23 9.94 -1.66
C GLY A 169 -15.78 11.27 -1.04
N LEU A 170 -15.41 12.27 -1.85
CA LEU A 170 -15.10 13.62 -1.39
C LEU A 170 -16.37 14.44 -1.07
N GLU A 171 -17.47 14.22 -1.80
CA GLU A 171 -18.75 14.92 -1.61
C GLU A 171 -19.53 14.35 -0.40
N GLU A 172 -19.52 13.04 -0.22
CA GLU A 172 -20.26 12.33 0.83
C GLU A 172 -19.46 12.17 2.14
N GLY A 173 -18.13 12.27 2.05
CA GLY A 173 -17.23 12.06 3.18
C GLY A 173 -17.17 13.25 4.14
N THR A 174 -16.83 12.94 5.39
CA THR A 174 -16.68 13.94 6.47
C THR A 174 -15.22 14.34 6.71
N MET A 175 -14.28 13.80 5.93
CA MET A 175 -12.85 14.07 6.11
C MET A 175 -12.46 15.42 5.50
N ASP A 176 -11.68 16.19 6.25
CA ASP A 176 -11.11 17.44 5.77
C ASP A 176 -9.86 17.20 4.93
N PHE A 177 -9.97 17.42 3.63
CA PHE A 177 -8.86 17.40 2.70
C PHE A 177 -8.47 18.81 2.28
N THR A 178 -7.17 19.06 2.15
CA THR A 178 -6.67 20.29 1.53
C THR A 178 -7.12 20.36 0.06
N LYS A 179 -7.14 21.57 -0.51
CA LYS A 179 -7.45 21.76 -1.95
C LYS A 179 -6.57 20.88 -2.85
N LYS A 180 -5.28 20.76 -2.50
CA LYS A 180 -4.33 19.94 -3.25
C LYS A 180 -4.70 18.44 -3.20
N GLN A 181 -5.04 17.91 -2.02
CA GLN A 181 -5.44 16.52 -1.87
C GLN A 181 -6.73 16.22 -2.62
N LYS A 182 -7.74 17.11 -2.53
CA LYS A 182 -8.99 16.98 -3.30
C LYS A 182 -8.70 16.92 -4.81
N GLN A 183 -7.84 17.81 -5.30
CA GLN A 183 -7.47 17.83 -6.71
C GLN A 183 -6.78 16.53 -7.13
N LEU A 184 -5.87 15.97 -6.29
CA LEU A 184 -5.21 14.70 -6.58
C LEU A 184 -6.22 13.56 -6.72
N PHE A 185 -7.21 13.45 -5.85
CA PHE A 185 -8.28 12.46 -5.97
C PHE A 185 -9.12 12.64 -7.24
N LEU A 186 -9.44 13.88 -7.61
CA LEU A 186 -10.21 14.17 -8.82
C LEU A 186 -9.43 13.84 -10.10
N ASP A 187 -8.12 14.09 -10.11
CA ASP A 187 -7.26 13.86 -11.28
C ASP A 187 -6.87 12.38 -11.44
N GLN A 188 -6.56 11.71 -10.33
CA GLN A 188 -5.99 10.37 -10.34
C GLN A 188 -7.01 9.26 -10.03
N GLY A 189 -8.13 9.58 -9.42
CA GLY A 189 -8.99 8.62 -8.78
C GLY A 189 -8.44 8.20 -7.41
N GLY A 190 -9.09 7.23 -6.78
CA GLY A 190 -8.75 6.74 -5.46
C GLY A 190 -9.95 6.63 -4.54
N TYR A 191 -9.71 6.32 -3.28
CA TYR A 191 -10.78 6.08 -2.32
C TYR A 191 -10.57 6.89 -1.04
N PRO A 192 -11.12 8.13 -0.96
CA PRO A 192 -10.82 9.10 0.10
C PRO A 192 -11.01 8.58 1.52
N SER A 193 -12.05 7.76 1.79
CA SER A 193 -12.35 7.26 3.13
C SER A 193 -11.31 6.28 3.70
N LEU A 194 -10.38 5.77 2.88
CA LEU A 194 -9.26 4.94 3.35
C LEU A 194 -8.11 5.75 3.95
N THR A 195 -8.12 7.07 3.75
CA THR A 195 -7.07 7.97 4.24
C THR A 195 -7.02 7.93 5.77
N GLY A 196 -5.83 7.82 6.34
CA GLY A 196 -5.64 7.79 7.79
C GLY A 196 -5.87 6.43 8.46
N SER A 197 -6.52 5.48 7.80
CA SER A 197 -6.80 4.14 8.35
C SER A 197 -5.83 3.06 7.86
N TYR A 198 -5.27 3.25 6.68
CA TYR A 198 -4.40 2.25 6.03
C TYR A 198 -3.05 2.85 5.65
N THR A 199 -1.99 2.06 5.84
CA THR A 199 -0.63 2.45 5.43
C THR A 199 -0.51 2.40 3.92
N VAL A 200 -0.35 3.56 3.26
CA VAL A 200 0.07 3.65 1.86
C VAL A 200 1.59 3.53 1.81
N PHE A 201 2.12 2.44 1.25
CA PHE A 201 3.56 2.17 1.27
C PHE A 201 4.20 2.07 -0.12
N GLY A 202 3.38 2.02 -1.18
CA GLY A 202 3.82 1.98 -2.57
C GLY A 202 2.82 2.61 -3.52
N GLN A 203 3.25 2.79 -4.76
CA GLN A 203 2.42 3.28 -5.87
C GLN A 203 2.73 2.51 -7.13
N MET A 204 1.70 2.11 -7.83
CA MET A 204 1.82 1.51 -9.16
C MET A 204 2.33 2.56 -10.15
N ILE A 205 3.30 2.17 -10.97
CA ILE A 205 3.92 3.01 -12.01
C ILE A 205 3.61 2.48 -13.42
N GLU A 206 3.31 1.19 -13.56
CA GLU A 206 2.92 0.56 -14.84
C GLU A 206 1.86 -0.53 -14.58
N GLY A 207 1.01 -0.82 -15.59
CA GLY A 207 0.06 -1.94 -15.57
C GLY A 207 -1.35 -1.58 -15.12
N TYR A 208 -1.78 -0.32 -15.25
CA TYR A 208 -3.14 0.14 -14.91
C TYR A 208 -4.24 -0.58 -15.69
N ASP A 209 -3.96 -0.99 -16.94
CA ASP A 209 -4.88 -1.81 -17.73
C ASP A 209 -5.01 -3.24 -17.17
N VAL A 210 -3.93 -3.79 -16.59
CA VAL A 210 -3.94 -5.09 -15.91
C VAL A 210 -4.78 -5.00 -14.63
N LEU A 211 -4.61 -3.94 -13.84
CA LEU A 211 -5.41 -3.68 -12.66
C LEU A 211 -6.91 -3.62 -12.99
N ASP A 212 -7.28 -2.90 -14.06
CA ASP A 212 -8.68 -2.80 -14.50
C ASP A 212 -9.24 -4.13 -14.99
N LYS A 213 -8.46 -4.92 -15.74
CA LYS A 213 -8.89 -6.25 -16.19
C LYS A 213 -9.14 -7.19 -15.01
N ILE A 214 -8.28 -7.13 -13.97
CA ILE A 214 -8.49 -7.93 -12.76
C ILE A 214 -9.75 -7.47 -12.03
N ALA A 215 -9.93 -6.16 -11.84
CA ALA A 215 -11.08 -5.61 -11.14
C ALA A 215 -12.41 -5.90 -11.84
N ALA A 216 -12.39 -6.06 -13.17
CA ALA A 216 -13.56 -6.41 -13.98
C ALA A 216 -13.83 -7.93 -14.07
N CYS A 217 -13.07 -8.78 -13.36
CA CYS A 217 -13.33 -10.22 -13.39
C CYS A 217 -14.69 -10.56 -12.75
N GLU A 218 -15.27 -11.67 -13.20
CA GLU A 218 -16.52 -12.18 -12.61
C GLU A 218 -16.28 -12.57 -11.14
N THR A 219 -17.14 -12.07 -10.26
CA THR A 219 -17.11 -12.35 -8.83
C THR A 219 -18.40 -13.01 -8.37
N LYS A 220 -18.35 -13.72 -7.25
CA LYS A 220 -19.47 -14.32 -6.55
C LYS A 220 -19.47 -13.87 -5.10
N ASP A 221 -20.54 -14.19 -4.39
CA ASP A 221 -20.64 -13.97 -2.95
C ASP A 221 -19.47 -14.68 -2.22
N SER A 222 -18.78 -13.94 -1.37
CA SER A 222 -17.68 -14.45 -0.54
C SER A 222 -18.14 -15.32 0.64
N GLY A 223 -19.45 -15.48 0.83
CA GLY A 223 -20.06 -16.12 2.00
C GLY A 223 -20.49 -15.14 3.09
N SER A 224 -20.22 -13.84 2.90
CA SER A 224 -20.61 -12.75 3.82
C SER A 224 -21.66 -11.81 3.23
N GLY A 225 -22.21 -12.14 2.04
CA GLY A 225 -23.13 -11.27 1.29
C GLY A 225 -22.42 -10.24 0.40
N GLU A 226 -21.06 -10.23 0.36
CA GLU A 226 -20.30 -9.33 -0.50
C GLU A 226 -19.92 -10.04 -1.82
N GLN A 227 -20.29 -9.44 -2.95
CA GLN A 227 -19.89 -9.92 -4.29
C GLN A 227 -18.43 -9.55 -4.56
N SER A 228 -17.48 -10.32 -4.05
CA SER A 228 -16.07 -9.97 -4.08
C SER A 228 -15.11 -11.13 -4.33
N GLN A 229 -15.55 -12.39 -4.22
CA GLN A 229 -14.69 -13.53 -4.48
C GLN A 229 -14.61 -13.81 -5.98
N PRO A 230 -13.44 -13.74 -6.66
CA PRO A 230 -13.32 -14.10 -8.06
C PRO A 230 -13.79 -15.53 -8.33
N VAL A 231 -14.67 -15.71 -9.35
CA VAL A 231 -15.16 -17.03 -9.79
C VAL A 231 -13.99 -17.88 -10.30
N LYS A 232 -13.09 -17.27 -11.08
CA LYS A 232 -11.82 -17.88 -11.50
C LYS A 232 -10.69 -17.29 -10.68
N LYS A 233 -9.84 -18.14 -10.10
CA LYS A 233 -8.70 -17.71 -9.30
C LYS A 233 -7.80 -16.75 -10.09
N VAL A 234 -7.60 -15.55 -9.56
CA VAL A 234 -6.63 -14.56 -10.07
C VAL A 234 -5.33 -14.78 -9.32
N VAL A 235 -4.36 -15.42 -9.99
CA VAL A 235 -3.13 -15.92 -9.35
C VAL A 235 -1.97 -14.97 -9.57
N ILE A 236 -1.30 -14.57 -8.50
CA ILE A 236 0.02 -13.92 -8.54
C ILE A 236 1.02 -15.00 -8.94
N GLU A 237 1.49 -14.98 -10.18
CA GLU A 237 2.41 -15.99 -10.68
C GLU A 237 3.79 -15.83 -10.08
N LYS A 238 4.26 -14.57 -10.00
CA LYS A 238 5.56 -14.22 -9.45
C LYS A 238 5.64 -12.76 -9.05
N MET A 239 6.41 -12.47 -7.99
CA MET A 239 6.89 -11.13 -7.70
C MET A 239 8.42 -11.06 -7.83
N ALA A 240 8.92 -10.12 -8.64
CA ALA A 240 10.36 -9.92 -8.86
C ALA A 240 10.80 -8.56 -8.33
N VAL A 241 11.76 -8.56 -7.40
CA VAL A 241 12.38 -7.34 -6.87
C VAL A 241 13.56 -6.96 -7.76
N SER A 242 13.62 -5.70 -8.19
CA SER A 242 14.69 -5.15 -9.02
C SER A 242 14.92 -3.68 -8.71
N ASN A 243 15.84 -3.04 -9.43
CA ASN A 243 16.04 -1.61 -9.36
C ASN A 243 15.61 -0.94 -10.68
N ALA A 244 14.99 0.24 -10.58
CA ALA A 244 14.65 1.08 -11.73
C ALA A 244 15.91 1.45 -12.52
N LYS A 245 15.82 1.40 -13.87
CA LYS A 245 16.93 1.65 -14.81
C LYS A 245 17.19 3.14 -15.03
#